data_3fd7918e87564a3d3c94f00d831f133a
#
_entry.id   3fd7918e87564a3d3c94f00d831f133a
#
_cell.length_a   1.000
_cell.length_b   1.000
_cell.length_c   1.000
_cell.angle_alpha   90.00
_cell.angle_beta   90.00
_cell.angle_gamma   90.00
#
_symmetry.space_group_name_H-M   'P 1'
#
loop_
_entity.id
_entity.type
_entity.pdbx_description
1 polymer ?
#
loop_
_entity_poly.entity_id
_entity_poly.type
_entity_poly.pdbx_seq_one_letter_code
_entity_poly.pdbx_strand_id
1 'polypeptide(L)'
;YLEGLDQYENSNQKILREKIMKSNKSVFSFILRPLDKIFSAKGGAINYNLNDSSIAIVKAAVNEVADGLNIKRYLKKVVLKKYIIDPNGIIFIDLDDQGKLDTSFVDSKEILWYKNQGNKIGAIIFKGEVKKGADDVTRTYFRVIDDELDRIFVKEPSNDGSKGEKIREVVGDRLDNFFGYVPAMVVGDVKNPNKNLFDSFISDVNEEAKDLLHDVSINKIHKISQGFAKYWQRPEACTKCHGEGVVKYEEEAGSDVWLEADCTSCGGAGYKQKVSPSDVMIVPIPEKDEVDPAPNVAGYVNPSIEIWKKYDDNIRDTRNYLFQVLWGTTFEQGGKNETATGRFIDTQPVQDRLRDVSHTFSLMHQFILNCYGSITLNKSDYNAFVSYGTRYVIESPDEILKVLMEASREKVSDLILQDMRSKYFYAEYQNDEVELAKKKKLSKIEPFPNMSVSEVVATELIGDEEKLMKIYFIGWHGTLSDADIVLKDEKRLEQELKLYIKTKSKPKTDGKTEEIQNNGMA
;
A
#
# COMPACT_ATOMS: atom_id res chain seq x y z
N TYR A 1 9.00 -14.54 -16.54
CA TYR A 1 8.60 -13.53 -17.53
C TYR A 1 9.82 -12.80 -18.15
N LEU A 2 10.79 -12.44 -17.36
CA LEU A 2 12.02 -11.77 -17.83
C LEU A 2 13.06 -12.75 -18.41
N GLU A 3 12.96 -14.02 -18.10
CA GLU A 3 13.80 -15.08 -18.71
C GLU A 3 13.62 -15.17 -20.22
N GLY A 4 12.45 -14.85 -20.77
CA GLY A 4 12.19 -14.77 -22.20
C GLY A 4 12.98 -13.69 -22.94
N LEU A 5 13.47 -12.66 -22.25
CA LEU A 5 14.29 -11.60 -22.84
C LEU A 5 15.77 -11.96 -22.92
N ASP A 6 16.23 -12.95 -22.16
CA ASP A 6 17.65 -13.35 -22.08
C ASP A 6 18.24 -13.76 -23.45
N GLN A 7 17.39 -14.26 -24.36
CA GLN A 7 17.80 -14.62 -25.71
C GLN A 7 18.04 -13.43 -26.67
N TYR A 8 17.53 -12.25 -26.28
CA TYR A 8 17.68 -11.02 -27.10
C TYR A 8 18.67 -10.02 -26.48
N GLU A 9 19.22 -10.31 -25.32
CA GLU A 9 20.12 -9.43 -24.58
C GLU A 9 21.53 -10.02 -24.52
N ASN A 10 22.53 -9.14 -24.64
CA ASN A 10 23.90 -9.52 -24.30
C ASN A 10 24.11 -9.50 -22.77
N SER A 11 25.19 -10.11 -22.29
CA SER A 11 25.47 -10.23 -20.84
C SER A 11 25.51 -8.89 -20.12
N ASN A 12 25.99 -7.81 -20.74
CA ASN A 12 26.04 -6.48 -20.13
C ASN A 12 24.63 -5.85 -20.02
N GLN A 13 23.80 -6.05 -21.03
CA GLN A 13 22.40 -5.58 -21.02
C GLN A 13 21.58 -6.30 -19.95
N LYS A 14 21.78 -7.62 -19.81
CA LYS A 14 21.14 -8.41 -18.73
C LYS A 14 21.53 -7.91 -17.35
N ILE A 15 22.83 -7.71 -17.08
CA ILE A 15 23.32 -7.16 -15.80
C ILE A 15 22.72 -5.76 -15.53
N LEU A 16 22.67 -4.91 -16.56
CA LEU A 16 22.09 -3.57 -16.45
C LEU A 16 20.60 -3.64 -16.12
N ARG A 17 19.84 -4.51 -16.79
CA ARG A 17 18.43 -4.74 -16.57
C ARG A 17 18.18 -5.19 -15.12
N GLU A 18 18.90 -6.19 -14.64
CA GLU A 18 18.76 -6.70 -13.27
C GLU A 18 19.02 -5.64 -12.19
N LYS A 19 20.00 -4.77 -12.40
CA LYS A 19 20.32 -3.66 -11.48
C LYS A 19 19.30 -2.53 -11.49
N ILE A 20 18.65 -2.29 -12.63
CA ILE A 20 17.78 -1.12 -12.82
C ILE A 20 16.31 -1.47 -12.62
N MET A 21 15.96 -2.73 -12.74
CA MET A 21 14.58 -3.21 -12.65
C MET A 21 13.83 -2.64 -11.44
N LYS A 22 12.61 -2.20 -11.68
CA LYS A 22 11.72 -1.76 -10.61
C LYS A 22 11.09 -2.94 -9.89
N SER A 23 10.90 -2.80 -8.59
CA SER A 23 10.12 -3.79 -7.85
C SER A 23 8.63 -3.66 -8.20
N ASN A 24 7.94 -4.77 -8.29
CA ASN A 24 6.48 -4.83 -8.51
C ASN A 24 5.73 -3.94 -7.53
N LYS A 25 6.15 -3.92 -6.27
CA LYS A 25 5.52 -3.13 -5.21
C LYS A 25 5.46 -1.63 -5.54
N SER A 26 6.50 -1.06 -6.12
CA SER A 26 6.54 0.37 -6.46
C SER A 26 5.69 0.71 -7.70
N VAL A 27 5.52 -0.24 -8.61
CA VAL A 27 4.77 -0.04 -9.86
C VAL A 27 3.26 -0.16 -9.63
N PHE A 28 2.83 -1.11 -8.78
CA PHE A 28 1.42 -1.44 -8.60
C PHE A 28 0.78 -0.88 -7.33
N SER A 29 1.51 -0.14 -6.51
CA SER A 29 0.96 0.40 -5.25
C SER A 29 -0.29 1.27 -5.45
N PHE A 30 -0.40 1.97 -6.58
CA PHE A 30 -1.55 2.82 -6.88
C PHE A 30 -2.85 2.01 -7.11
N ILE A 31 -2.74 0.82 -7.73
CA ILE A 31 -3.89 -0.07 -8.01
C ILE A 31 -4.50 -0.59 -6.71
N LEU A 32 -3.65 -0.87 -5.70
CA LEU A 32 -4.06 -1.51 -4.46
C LEU A 32 -4.44 -0.50 -3.36
N ARG A 33 -4.15 0.79 -3.58
CA ARG A 33 -4.41 1.85 -2.60
C ARG A 33 -5.89 1.98 -2.20
N PRO A 34 -6.89 1.83 -3.10
CA PRO A 34 -8.30 1.87 -2.69
C PRO A 34 -8.68 0.80 -1.66
N LEU A 35 -8.06 -0.40 -1.69
CA LEU A 35 -8.34 -1.48 -0.75
C LEU A 35 -8.07 -1.11 0.72
N ASP A 36 -7.13 -0.23 0.99
CA ASP A 36 -6.89 0.25 2.35
C ASP A 36 -8.11 0.96 2.97
N LYS A 37 -9.01 1.47 2.12
CA LYS A 37 -10.21 2.21 2.56
C LYS A 37 -11.25 1.33 3.25
N ILE A 38 -11.27 0.01 3.00
CA ILE A 38 -12.21 -0.91 3.66
C ILE A 38 -12.06 -0.86 5.19
N PHE A 39 -10.85 -0.65 5.70
CA PHE A 39 -10.58 -0.58 7.14
C PHE A 39 -10.93 0.77 7.79
N SER A 40 -11.23 1.78 7.01
CA SER A 40 -11.57 3.12 7.48
C SER A 40 -12.98 3.58 7.07
N ALA A 41 -13.76 2.69 6.45
CA ALA A 41 -15.12 2.98 6.02
C ALA A 41 -16.05 3.33 7.20
N LYS A 42 -17.01 4.23 6.95
CA LYS A 42 -18.03 4.61 7.94
C LYS A 42 -19.20 3.62 7.98
N GLY A 43 -19.86 3.55 9.13
CA GLY A 43 -21.08 2.76 9.32
C GLY A 43 -20.81 1.29 9.68
N GLY A 44 -19.55 0.93 9.95
CA GLY A 44 -19.22 -0.39 10.46
C GLY A 44 -19.61 -0.55 11.93
N ALA A 45 -19.93 -1.79 12.31
CA ALA A 45 -20.28 -2.15 13.67
C ALA A 45 -19.77 -3.55 14.02
N ILE A 46 -19.44 -3.76 15.28
CA ILE A 46 -19.16 -5.08 15.84
C ILE A 46 -20.21 -5.31 16.93
N ASN A 47 -21.06 -6.31 16.72
CA ASN A 47 -22.01 -6.77 17.73
C ASN A 47 -21.48 -8.05 18.35
N TYR A 48 -21.13 -7.98 19.62
CA TYR A 48 -20.54 -9.11 20.35
C TYR A 48 -21.59 -10.11 20.88
N ASN A 49 -22.89 -9.78 20.86
CA ASN A 49 -23.99 -10.59 21.42
C ASN A 49 -23.73 -11.04 22.87
N LEU A 50 -23.10 -10.19 23.68
CA LEU A 50 -22.67 -10.44 25.06
C LEU A 50 -22.97 -9.27 25.97
N ASN A 51 -22.92 -9.51 27.29
CA ASN A 51 -22.93 -8.45 28.31
C ASN A 51 -21.56 -7.73 28.36
N ASP A 52 -21.53 -6.55 28.97
CA ASP A 52 -20.33 -5.67 28.97
C ASP A 52 -19.09 -6.34 29.61
N SER A 53 -19.25 -7.15 30.66
CA SER A 53 -18.14 -7.85 31.30
C SER A 53 -17.52 -8.89 30.38
N SER A 54 -18.31 -9.67 29.67
CA SER A 54 -17.84 -10.66 28.69
C SER A 54 -17.23 -10.00 27.45
N ILE A 55 -17.79 -8.85 27.01
CA ILE A 55 -17.20 -8.04 25.94
C ILE A 55 -15.79 -7.60 26.31
N ALA A 56 -15.56 -7.14 27.54
CA ALA A 56 -14.23 -6.72 27.98
C ALA A 56 -13.21 -7.86 27.91
N ILE A 57 -13.61 -9.06 28.31
CA ILE A 57 -12.77 -10.28 28.25
C ILE A 57 -12.40 -10.61 26.81
N VAL A 58 -13.38 -10.66 25.90
CA VAL A 58 -13.13 -10.96 24.48
C VAL A 58 -12.26 -9.89 23.83
N LYS A 59 -12.52 -8.60 24.11
CA LYS A 59 -11.68 -7.49 23.60
C LYS A 59 -10.23 -7.60 24.06
N ALA A 60 -10.00 -8.01 25.31
CA ALA A 60 -8.65 -8.25 25.80
C ALA A 60 -7.95 -9.40 25.06
N ALA A 61 -8.66 -10.51 24.82
CA ALA A 61 -8.13 -11.67 24.11
C ALA A 61 -7.76 -11.35 22.65
N VAL A 62 -8.55 -10.51 21.96
CA VAL A 62 -8.30 -10.16 20.54
C VAL A 62 -7.45 -8.90 20.34
N ASN A 63 -6.97 -8.31 21.43
CA ASN A 63 -6.08 -7.14 21.35
C ASN A 63 -4.73 -7.49 20.70
N GLU A 64 -4.33 -8.75 20.82
CA GLU A 64 -3.13 -9.32 20.20
C GLU A 64 -3.45 -10.72 19.68
N VAL A 65 -3.62 -10.83 18.35
CA VAL A 65 -3.96 -12.13 17.70
C VAL A 65 -2.79 -12.70 16.90
N ALA A 66 -1.81 -11.88 16.53
CA ALA A 66 -0.61 -12.27 15.81
C ALA A 66 0.45 -11.16 15.94
N ASP A 67 1.68 -11.48 16.31
CA ASP A 67 2.85 -10.56 16.32
C ASP A 67 2.54 -9.16 16.94
N GLY A 68 1.81 -9.08 18.03
CA GLY A 68 1.42 -7.81 18.66
C GLY A 68 0.33 -7.02 17.89
N LEU A 69 -0.32 -7.63 16.93
CA LEU A 69 -1.38 -7.01 16.13
C LEU A 69 -2.77 -7.42 16.62
N ASN A 70 -3.69 -6.47 16.70
CA ASN A 70 -5.11 -6.79 16.84
C ASN A 70 -5.69 -7.26 15.49
N ILE A 71 -6.89 -7.86 15.49
CA ILE A 71 -7.52 -8.44 14.29
C ILE A 71 -7.51 -7.46 13.11
N LYS A 72 -7.96 -6.23 13.30
CA LYS A 72 -8.06 -5.24 12.22
C LYS A 72 -6.70 -4.90 11.62
N ARG A 73 -5.67 -4.75 12.45
CA ARG A 73 -4.29 -4.49 12.00
C ARG A 73 -3.68 -5.71 11.32
N TYR A 74 -3.94 -6.91 11.83
CA TYR A 74 -3.51 -8.16 11.22
C TYR A 74 -4.12 -8.33 9.82
N LEU A 75 -5.44 -8.17 9.69
CA LEU A 75 -6.12 -8.22 8.40
C LEU A 75 -5.57 -7.18 7.41
N LYS A 76 -5.33 -5.94 7.87
CA LYS A 76 -4.78 -4.87 7.02
C LYS A 76 -3.34 -5.11 6.61
N LYS A 77 -2.47 -5.49 7.55
CA LYS A 77 -1.02 -5.54 7.30
C LYS A 77 -0.54 -6.85 6.68
N VAL A 78 -1.20 -7.96 7.00
CA VAL A 78 -0.82 -9.31 6.60
C VAL A 78 -1.79 -9.86 5.56
N VAL A 79 -3.05 -10.06 5.95
CA VAL A 79 -4.02 -10.81 5.14
C VAL A 79 -4.38 -10.07 3.84
N LEU A 80 -4.54 -8.74 3.85
CA LEU A 80 -4.87 -7.98 2.64
C LEU A 80 -3.86 -8.21 1.51
N LYS A 81 -2.57 -8.24 1.84
CA LYS A 81 -1.53 -8.50 0.84
C LYS A 81 -1.59 -9.93 0.29
N LYS A 82 -1.90 -10.87 1.16
CA LYS A 82 -2.03 -12.29 0.81
C LYS A 82 -3.30 -12.55 0.00
N TYR A 83 -4.43 -11.99 0.38
CA TYR A 83 -5.69 -12.04 -0.37
C TYR A 83 -5.53 -11.62 -1.84
N ILE A 84 -4.72 -10.58 -2.09
CA ILE A 84 -4.46 -10.09 -3.45
C ILE A 84 -3.60 -11.09 -4.26
N ILE A 85 -2.65 -11.76 -3.63
CA ILE A 85 -1.64 -12.60 -4.29
C ILE A 85 -2.01 -14.08 -4.23
N ASP A 86 -2.46 -14.55 -3.08
CA ASP A 86 -2.74 -15.94 -2.77
C ASP A 86 -4.12 -16.12 -2.11
N PRO A 87 -5.22 -15.99 -2.89
CA PRO A 87 -6.57 -16.13 -2.36
C PRO A 87 -6.89 -17.56 -1.87
N ASN A 88 -6.08 -18.53 -2.23
CA ASN A 88 -6.23 -19.93 -1.81
C ASN A 88 -5.48 -20.23 -0.50
N GLY A 89 -4.79 -19.26 0.06
CA GLY A 89 -4.24 -19.34 1.41
C GLY A 89 -5.33 -19.32 2.48
N ILE A 90 -4.95 -19.66 3.69
CA ILE A 90 -5.88 -19.88 4.80
C ILE A 90 -5.45 -19.03 6.00
N ILE A 91 -6.41 -18.38 6.66
CA ILE A 91 -6.25 -17.91 8.03
C ILE A 91 -6.43 -19.12 8.93
N PHE A 92 -5.42 -19.44 9.71
CA PHE A 92 -5.41 -20.57 10.63
C PHE A 92 -5.16 -20.07 12.05
N ILE A 93 -5.93 -20.61 13.01
CA ILE A 93 -5.80 -20.29 14.43
C ILE A 93 -5.31 -21.52 15.16
N ASP A 94 -4.25 -21.38 15.91
CA ASP A 94 -3.61 -22.46 16.66
C ASP A 94 -3.28 -22.02 18.09
N LEU A 95 -2.74 -22.91 18.88
CA LEU A 95 -2.14 -22.60 20.16
C LEU A 95 -0.62 -22.49 19.98
N ASP A 96 -0.03 -21.45 20.53
CA ASP A 96 1.42 -21.33 20.62
C ASP A 96 2.00 -22.28 21.68
N ASP A 97 3.34 -22.33 21.79
CA ASP A 97 4.06 -23.17 22.75
C ASP A 97 3.70 -22.86 24.21
N GLN A 98 3.03 -21.75 24.49
CA GLN A 98 2.57 -21.33 25.81
C GLN A 98 1.08 -21.61 26.04
N GLY A 99 0.40 -22.20 25.04
CA GLY A 99 -1.04 -22.46 25.06
C GLY A 99 -1.91 -21.22 24.84
N LYS A 100 -1.34 -20.13 24.32
CA LYS A 100 -2.07 -18.93 23.91
C LYS A 100 -2.52 -19.07 22.47
N LEU A 101 -3.72 -18.56 22.16
CA LEU A 101 -4.22 -18.49 20.78
C LEU A 101 -3.34 -17.58 19.93
N ASP A 102 -2.92 -18.08 18.79
CA ASP A 102 -2.18 -17.35 17.76
C ASP A 102 -2.84 -17.51 16.40
N THR A 103 -2.83 -16.46 15.60
CA THR A 103 -3.43 -16.44 14.26
C THR A 103 -2.34 -16.30 13.22
N SER A 104 -2.25 -17.28 12.34
CA SER A 104 -1.29 -17.30 11.25
C SER A 104 -1.98 -17.28 9.88
N PHE A 105 -1.24 -16.87 8.86
CA PHE A 105 -1.62 -17.05 7.47
C PHE A 105 -0.78 -18.16 6.86
N VAL A 106 -1.43 -19.21 6.38
CA VAL A 106 -0.79 -20.32 5.71
C VAL A 106 -0.91 -20.14 4.20
N ASP A 107 0.23 -20.06 3.51
CA ASP A 107 0.27 -19.94 2.05
C ASP A 107 -0.31 -21.20 1.38
N SER A 108 -1.00 -21.05 0.26
CA SER A 108 -1.64 -22.17 -0.47
C SER A 108 -0.66 -23.28 -0.86
N LYS A 109 0.62 -22.97 -1.10
CA LYS A 109 1.69 -23.93 -1.37
C LYS A 109 2.01 -24.88 -0.21
N GLU A 110 1.61 -24.53 1.01
CA GLU A 110 1.80 -25.31 2.24
C GLU A 110 0.56 -26.16 2.56
N ILE A 111 -0.54 -25.97 1.82
CA ILE A 111 -1.79 -26.70 1.96
C ILE A 111 -1.80 -27.79 0.88
N LEU A 112 -1.80 -29.05 1.28
CA LEU A 112 -1.85 -30.16 0.34
C LEU A 112 -3.27 -30.51 -0.06
N TRP A 113 -4.19 -30.43 0.89
CA TRP A 113 -5.57 -30.78 0.67
C TRP A 113 -6.47 -30.24 1.79
N TYR A 114 -7.70 -29.92 1.48
CA TYR A 114 -8.76 -29.67 2.46
C TYR A 114 -10.12 -30.12 1.93
N LYS A 115 -11.02 -30.43 2.86
CA LYS A 115 -12.41 -30.83 2.59
C LYS A 115 -13.35 -29.78 3.14
N ASN A 116 -14.17 -29.19 2.28
CA ASN A 116 -15.27 -28.31 2.72
C ASN A 116 -16.42 -29.13 3.29
N GLN A 117 -16.96 -28.67 4.41
CA GLN A 117 -18.18 -29.18 5.03
C GLN A 117 -19.15 -28.00 5.23
N GLY A 118 -20.01 -27.76 4.23
CA GLY A 118 -20.79 -26.52 4.17
C GLY A 118 -19.88 -25.30 4.01
N ASN A 119 -20.01 -24.33 4.93
CA ASN A 119 -19.21 -23.09 4.93
C ASN A 119 -17.93 -23.20 5.78
N LYS A 120 -17.62 -24.38 6.30
CA LYS A 120 -16.44 -24.63 7.16
C LYS A 120 -15.51 -25.63 6.49
N ILE A 121 -14.27 -25.65 6.93
CA ILE A 121 -13.32 -26.71 6.59
C ILE A 121 -13.56 -27.86 7.56
N GLY A 122 -13.85 -29.06 7.02
CA GLY A 122 -14.08 -30.25 7.84
C GLY A 122 -12.81 -31.05 8.09
N ALA A 123 -11.81 -30.95 7.21
CA ALA A 123 -10.48 -31.52 7.42
C ALA A 123 -9.47 -30.78 6.54
N ILE A 124 -8.21 -30.72 7.00
CA ILE A 124 -7.11 -30.08 6.29
C ILE A 124 -5.80 -30.84 6.46
N ILE A 125 -4.98 -30.84 5.42
CA ILE A 125 -3.63 -31.41 5.42
C ILE A 125 -2.63 -30.32 5.08
N PHE A 126 -1.75 -30.02 6.03
CA PHE A 126 -0.62 -29.13 5.83
C PHE A 126 0.66 -29.89 5.50
N LYS A 127 1.48 -29.30 4.64
CA LYS A 127 2.85 -29.74 4.44
C LYS A 127 3.68 -29.30 5.64
N GLY A 128 4.24 -30.25 6.35
CA GLY A 128 5.14 -30.00 7.47
C GLY A 128 6.60 -29.89 7.02
N GLU A 129 7.49 -29.92 7.98
CA GLU A 129 8.92 -29.80 7.76
C GLU A 129 9.51 -31.02 7.06
N VAL A 130 10.57 -30.80 6.30
CA VAL A 130 11.43 -31.88 5.76
C VAL A 130 12.67 -31.94 6.65
N LYS A 131 12.81 -33.03 7.40
CA LYS A 131 13.95 -33.25 8.32
C LYS A 131 14.81 -34.42 7.85
N LYS A 132 16.13 -34.22 7.91
CA LYS A 132 17.09 -35.31 7.72
C LYS A 132 17.43 -35.88 9.08
N GLY A 133 17.12 -37.17 9.27
CA GLY A 133 17.39 -37.86 10.52
C GLY A 133 18.89 -38.13 10.74
N ALA A 134 19.25 -38.54 11.95
CA ALA A 134 20.61 -38.96 12.27
C ALA A 134 21.07 -40.22 11.46
N ASP A 135 20.10 -40.95 10.89
CA ASP A 135 20.27 -42.08 9.99
C ASP A 135 20.44 -41.71 8.52
N ASP A 136 20.66 -40.41 8.22
CA ASP A 136 20.81 -39.84 6.88
C ASP A 136 19.54 -39.94 6.00
N VAL A 137 18.41 -40.40 6.56
CA VAL A 137 17.13 -40.54 5.86
C VAL A 137 16.34 -39.22 5.91
N THR A 138 15.89 -38.78 4.73
CA THR A 138 15.04 -37.59 4.62
C THR A 138 13.58 -37.99 4.88
N ARG A 139 12.96 -37.33 5.84
CA ARG A 139 11.56 -37.54 6.24
C ARG A 139 10.76 -36.28 5.98
N THR A 140 9.56 -36.46 5.40
CA THR A 140 8.61 -35.35 5.19
C THR A 140 7.46 -35.51 6.17
N TYR A 141 7.19 -34.47 6.93
CA TYR A 141 6.10 -34.48 7.91
C TYR A 141 4.86 -33.80 7.30
N PHE A 142 3.68 -34.21 7.80
CA PHE A 142 2.37 -33.66 7.42
C PHE A 142 1.54 -33.50 8.68
N ARG A 143 0.85 -32.38 8.83
CA ARG A 143 -0.13 -32.16 9.90
C ARG A 143 -1.52 -32.35 9.32
N VAL A 144 -2.32 -33.20 9.92
CA VAL A 144 -3.69 -33.51 9.51
C VAL A 144 -4.63 -33.16 10.64
N ILE A 145 -5.53 -32.21 10.38
CA ILE A 145 -6.50 -31.76 11.38
C ILE A 145 -7.91 -32.01 10.85
N ASP A 146 -8.74 -32.62 11.68
CA ASP A 146 -10.17 -32.75 11.48
C ASP A 146 -10.94 -32.18 12.70
N ASP A 147 -12.23 -32.41 12.79
CA ASP A 147 -13.07 -31.93 13.90
C ASP A 147 -12.78 -32.60 15.24
N GLU A 148 -12.17 -33.76 15.25
CA GLU A 148 -11.86 -34.55 16.47
C GLU A 148 -10.37 -34.52 16.83
N LEU A 149 -9.49 -34.60 15.82
CA LEU A 149 -8.07 -34.89 16.03
C LEU A 149 -7.14 -33.94 15.28
N ASP A 150 -6.00 -33.69 15.90
CA ASP A 150 -4.80 -33.11 15.31
C ASP A 150 -3.66 -34.14 15.34
N ARG A 151 -3.14 -34.49 14.17
CA ARG A 151 -2.21 -35.60 14.01
C ARG A 151 -1.05 -35.23 13.11
N ILE A 152 0.12 -35.77 13.45
CA ILE A 152 1.31 -35.64 12.61
C ILE A 152 1.59 -36.98 11.94
N PHE A 153 1.75 -36.94 10.63
CA PHE A 153 2.17 -38.06 9.81
C PHE A 153 3.57 -37.84 9.27
N VAL A 154 4.35 -38.92 9.14
CA VAL A 154 5.67 -38.87 8.53
C VAL A 154 5.70 -39.81 7.32
N LYS A 155 6.25 -39.29 6.22
CA LYS A 155 6.56 -40.03 5.01
C LYS A 155 8.05 -40.34 4.99
N GLU A 156 8.40 -41.63 4.93
CA GLU A 156 9.77 -42.11 4.94
C GLU A 156 9.96 -43.26 3.93
N PRO A 157 11.19 -43.54 3.46
CA PRO A 157 11.46 -44.69 2.59
C PRO A 157 11.06 -45.99 3.27
N SER A 158 10.57 -46.95 2.48
CA SER A 158 10.23 -48.29 2.99
C SER A 158 11.49 -49.10 3.31
N ASN A 159 11.58 -49.62 4.52
CA ASN A 159 12.75 -50.42 4.97
C ASN A 159 12.71 -51.90 4.52
N ASP A 160 11.65 -52.34 3.84
CA ASP A 160 11.39 -53.72 3.47
C ASP A 160 11.89 -54.08 2.06
N GLY A 161 12.82 -53.32 1.50
CA GLY A 161 13.39 -53.58 0.16
C GLY A 161 12.45 -53.27 -1.01
N SER A 162 11.21 -52.86 -0.75
CA SER A 162 10.30 -52.37 -1.77
C SER A 162 10.71 -50.95 -2.15
N LYS A 163 10.74 -50.63 -3.45
CA LYS A 163 10.90 -49.27 -3.95
C LYS A 163 9.62 -48.48 -3.66
N GLY A 164 9.38 -48.09 -2.40
CA GLY A 164 8.17 -47.37 -2.00
C GLY A 164 8.43 -46.45 -0.82
N GLU A 165 7.49 -45.56 -0.59
CA GLU A 165 7.47 -44.69 0.57
C GLU A 165 6.32 -45.12 1.48
N LYS A 166 6.57 -45.16 2.78
CA LYS A 166 5.54 -45.45 3.79
C LYS A 166 5.13 -44.15 4.48
N ILE A 167 3.83 -44.04 4.73
CA ILE A 167 3.26 -42.98 5.55
C ILE A 167 2.79 -43.61 6.85
N ARG A 168 3.25 -43.10 7.98
CA ARG A 168 2.81 -43.54 9.31
C ARG A 168 2.48 -42.36 10.20
N GLU A 169 1.55 -42.55 11.13
CA GLU A 169 1.28 -41.59 12.20
C GLU A 169 2.46 -41.57 13.18
N VAL A 170 2.85 -40.39 13.62
CA VAL A 170 3.89 -40.21 14.62
C VAL A 170 3.26 -40.46 16.00
N VAL A 171 3.66 -41.57 16.64
CA VAL A 171 3.12 -41.92 17.95
C VAL A 171 3.58 -40.92 19.00
N GLY A 172 2.64 -40.32 19.72
CA GLY A 172 2.88 -39.29 20.75
C GLY A 172 2.50 -37.86 20.33
N ASP A 173 2.32 -37.63 19.03
CA ASP A 173 1.92 -36.31 18.51
C ASP A 173 0.43 -36.29 18.08
N ARG A 174 -0.35 -37.21 18.61
CA ARG A 174 -1.81 -37.20 18.45
C ARG A 174 -2.42 -36.42 19.58
N LEU A 175 -3.11 -35.31 19.22
CA LEU A 175 -3.83 -34.44 20.13
C LEU A 175 -5.32 -34.45 19.80
N ASP A 176 -6.16 -34.29 20.80
CA ASP A 176 -7.56 -33.98 20.58
C ASP A 176 -7.65 -32.56 20.01
N ASN A 177 -8.48 -32.34 18.99
CA ASN A 177 -8.67 -31.01 18.45
C ASN A 177 -9.45 -30.16 19.48
N PHE A 178 -8.71 -29.24 20.12
CA PHE A 178 -9.22 -28.37 21.17
C PHE A 178 -10.41 -27.52 20.73
N PHE A 179 -10.54 -27.21 19.46
CA PHE A 179 -11.63 -26.38 18.94
C PHE A 179 -12.91 -27.18 18.68
N GLY A 180 -12.86 -28.49 18.51
CA GLY A 180 -13.99 -29.34 18.07
C GLY A 180 -14.45 -29.03 16.62
N TYR A 181 -13.64 -28.33 15.86
CA TYR A 181 -13.79 -28.03 14.43
C TYR A 181 -12.44 -27.57 13.89
N VAL A 182 -12.24 -27.59 12.57
CA VAL A 182 -10.99 -27.07 11.98
C VAL A 182 -10.99 -25.53 12.03
N PRO A 183 -10.10 -24.89 12.82
CA PRO A 183 -10.06 -23.45 13.01
C PRO A 183 -9.37 -22.75 11.84
N ALA A 184 -9.86 -22.98 10.63
CA ALA A 184 -9.29 -22.50 9.37
C ALA A 184 -10.34 -21.89 8.46
N MET A 185 -9.98 -20.81 7.77
CA MET A 185 -10.83 -20.12 6.79
C MET A 185 -10.02 -19.74 5.55
N VAL A 186 -10.49 -20.15 4.37
CA VAL A 186 -9.91 -19.71 3.09
C VAL A 186 -10.20 -18.23 2.89
N VAL A 187 -9.22 -17.46 2.40
CA VAL A 187 -9.36 -16.00 2.28
C VAL A 187 -9.98 -15.55 0.96
N GLY A 188 -9.99 -16.39 -0.08
CA GLY A 188 -10.60 -16.07 -1.38
C GLY A 188 -12.12 -16.03 -1.33
N ASP A 189 -12.70 -15.19 -2.16
CA ASP A 189 -14.15 -14.99 -2.29
C ASP A 189 -14.67 -15.26 -3.71
N VAL A 190 -13.85 -15.04 -4.73
CA VAL A 190 -14.21 -15.25 -6.13
C VAL A 190 -13.77 -16.64 -6.57
N LYS A 191 -14.72 -17.57 -6.63
CA LYS A 191 -14.44 -18.96 -7.02
C LYS A 191 -14.29 -19.07 -8.54
N ASN A 192 -13.19 -19.67 -9.00
CA ASN A 192 -12.99 -19.98 -10.40
C ASN A 192 -13.98 -21.04 -10.86
N PRO A 193 -14.77 -20.80 -11.93
CA PRO A 193 -15.78 -21.75 -12.39
C PRO A 193 -15.19 -23.05 -12.96
N ASN A 194 -13.96 -23.00 -13.45
CA ASN A 194 -13.30 -24.14 -14.12
C ASN A 194 -12.33 -24.90 -13.20
N LYS A 195 -12.00 -24.35 -12.04
CA LYS A 195 -11.05 -24.92 -11.08
C LYS A 195 -11.68 -24.88 -9.69
N ASN A 196 -11.35 -25.83 -8.85
CA ASN A 196 -11.80 -25.80 -7.45
C ASN A 196 -10.92 -24.88 -6.60
N LEU A 197 -10.61 -23.69 -7.12
CA LEU A 197 -9.73 -22.69 -6.55
C LEU A 197 -10.41 -21.32 -6.61
N PHE A 198 -9.88 -20.36 -5.87
CA PHE A 198 -10.29 -18.97 -5.91
C PHE A 198 -9.34 -18.17 -6.81
N ASP A 199 -9.91 -17.26 -7.59
CA ASP A 199 -9.13 -16.34 -8.42
C ASP A 199 -8.58 -15.18 -7.60
N SER A 200 -7.38 -14.74 -7.95
CA SER A 200 -6.75 -13.57 -7.34
C SER A 200 -7.49 -12.30 -7.74
N PHE A 201 -7.51 -11.30 -6.88
CA PHE A 201 -8.08 -9.97 -7.17
C PHE A 201 -7.53 -9.34 -8.44
N ILE A 202 -6.30 -9.68 -8.82
CA ILE A 202 -5.61 -9.15 -10.01
C ILE A 202 -5.54 -10.16 -11.16
N SER A 203 -6.30 -11.28 -11.11
CA SER A 203 -6.26 -12.33 -12.15
C SER A 203 -6.54 -11.79 -13.55
N ASP A 204 -7.53 -10.90 -13.65
CA ASP A 204 -8.02 -10.38 -14.94
C ASP A 204 -7.06 -9.41 -15.63
N VAL A 205 -6.04 -8.95 -14.93
CA VAL A 205 -5.06 -7.96 -15.42
C VAL A 205 -3.61 -8.43 -15.26
N ASN A 206 -3.40 -9.71 -15.02
CA ASN A 206 -2.07 -10.24 -14.69
C ASN A 206 -1.07 -10.09 -15.83
N GLU A 207 -1.48 -10.30 -17.08
CA GLU A 207 -0.60 -10.18 -18.24
C GLU A 207 -0.26 -8.71 -18.53
N GLU A 208 -1.26 -7.84 -18.53
CA GLU A 208 -1.06 -6.40 -18.72
C GLU A 208 -0.24 -5.77 -17.59
N ALA A 209 -0.36 -6.32 -16.38
CA ALA A 209 0.49 -5.90 -15.25
C ALA A 209 1.96 -6.29 -15.47
N LYS A 210 2.23 -7.46 -16.09
CA LYS A 210 3.60 -7.84 -16.49
C LYS A 210 4.14 -6.90 -17.56
N ASP A 211 3.31 -6.55 -18.55
CA ASP A 211 3.70 -5.63 -19.62
C ASP A 211 4.00 -4.24 -19.07
N LEU A 212 3.18 -3.74 -18.13
CA LEU A 212 3.46 -2.47 -17.44
C LEU A 212 4.82 -2.50 -16.71
N LEU A 213 5.12 -3.59 -16.00
CA LEU A 213 6.40 -3.73 -15.30
C LEU A 213 7.58 -3.72 -16.28
N HIS A 214 7.43 -4.39 -17.42
CA HIS A 214 8.39 -4.43 -18.50
C HIS A 214 8.61 -3.03 -19.09
N ASP A 215 7.55 -2.33 -19.47
CA ASP A 215 7.62 -0.99 -20.06
C ASP A 215 8.27 0.03 -19.13
N VAL A 216 7.90 0.02 -17.83
CA VAL A 216 8.53 0.89 -16.83
C VAL A 216 10.02 0.59 -16.68
N SER A 217 10.42 -0.68 -16.77
CA SER A 217 11.83 -1.09 -16.65
C SER A 217 12.62 -0.69 -17.90
N ILE A 218 12.09 -0.95 -19.09
CA ILE A 218 12.72 -0.56 -20.36
C ILE A 218 12.84 0.96 -20.47
N ASN A 219 11.78 1.70 -20.18
CA ASN A 219 11.81 3.16 -20.20
C ASN A 219 12.92 3.71 -19.29
N LYS A 220 13.09 3.12 -18.10
CA LYS A 220 14.18 3.50 -17.20
C LYS A 220 15.55 3.18 -17.77
N ILE A 221 15.74 2.00 -18.35
CA ILE A 221 17.00 1.60 -19.02
C ILE A 221 17.29 2.57 -20.15
N HIS A 222 16.30 2.86 -20.98
CA HIS A 222 16.42 3.77 -22.10
C HIS A 222 16.81 5.20 -21.66
N LYS A 223 16.17 5.73 -20.61
CA LYS A 223 16.51 7.03 -20.01
C LYS A 223 17.94 7.08 -19.47
N ILE A 224 18.46 5.99 -18.91
CA ILE A 224 19.83 5.92 -18.40
C ILE A 224 20.84 5.76 -19.54
N SER A 225 20.57 4.90 -20.51
CA SER A 225 21.52 4.59 -21.59
C SER A 225 21.55 5.65 -22.69
N GLN A 226 20.45 6.34 -22.94
CA GLN A 226 20.29 7.30 -24.04
C GLN A 226 19.79 8.68 -23.61
N GLY A 227 19.63 8.92 -22.29
CA GLY A 227 19.10 10.17 -21.74
C GLY A 227 20.02 11.38 -21.88
N PHE A 228 21.26 11.14 -22.22
CA PHE A 228 22.25 12.19 -22.42
C PHE A 228 22.61 12.30 -23.88
N ALA A 229 22.87 13.52 -24.37
CA ALA A 229 23.43 13.75 -25.67
C ALA A 229 24.77 13.02 -25.78
N LYS A 230 24.92 12.17 -26.78
CA LYS A 230 26.19 11.46 -27.03
C LYS A 230 27.10 12.32 -27.87
N TYR A 231 28.29 12.60 -27.35
CA TYR A 231 29.32 13.28 -28.10
C TYR A 231 29.94 12.31 -29.11
N TRP A 232 30.09 12.74 -30.33
CA TRP A 232 30.84 12.01 -31.36
C TRP A 232 31.94 12.89 -31.94
N GLN A 233 33.03 12.27 -32.32
CA GLN A 233 34.14 12.94 -32.97
C GLN A 233 34.81 12.03 -33.99
N ARG A 234 35.55 12.63 -34.90
CA ARG A 234 36.48 11.92 -35.77
C ARG A 234 37.64 11.37 -34.95
N PRO A 235 38.21 10.22 -35.34
CA PRO A 235 39.35 9.65 -34.63
C PRO A 235 40.56 10.55 -34.74
N GLU A 236 41.24 10.79 -33.61
CA GLU A 236 42.58 11.40 -33.62
C GLU A 236 43.61 10.29 -33.75
N ALA A 237 44.54 10.43 -34.70
CA ALA A 237 45.62 9.47 -34.89
C ALA A 237 46.41 9.26 -33.57
N CYS A 238 46.72 8.03 -33.25
CA CYS A 238 47.55 7.72 -32.10
C CYS A 238 48.93 8.32 -32.28
N THR A 239 49.37 9.09 -31.30
CA THR A 239 50.67 9.77 -31.38
C THR A 239 51.87 8.82 -31.33
N LYS A 240 51.68 7.56 -30.90
CA LYS A 240 52.73 6.56 -30.78
C LYS A 240 52.92 5.74 -32.07
N CYS A 241 51.83 5.38 -32.76
CA CYS A 241 51.86 4.62 -33.99
C CYS A 241 51.44 5.45 -35.21
N HIS A 242 51.21 6.74 -35.06
CA HIS A 242 50.83 7.67 -36.13
C HIS A 242 49.61 7.25 -36.97
N GLY A 243 48.73 6.45 -36.37
CA GLY A 243 47.49 5.95 -36.99
C GLY A 243 47.60 4.54 -37.58
N GLU A 244 48.76 3.93 -37.60
CA GLU A 244 48.97 2.59 -38.20
C GLU A 244 48.45 1.44 -37.32
N GLY A 245 48.21 1.66 -36.04
CA GLY A 245 47.78 0.62 -35.09
C GLY A 245 48.92 -0.28 -34.60
N VAL A 246 49.97 -0.37 -35.33
CA VAL A 246 51.14 -1.21 -35.04
C VAL A 246 52.39 -0.36 -34.81
N VAL A 247 53.32 -0.89 -34.05
CA VAL A 247 54.64 -0.28 -33.82
C VAL A 247 55.67 -1.29 -34.25
N LYS A 248 56.62 -0.83 -35.10
CA LYS A 248 57.73 -1.63 -35.58
C LYS A 248 58.91 -1.54 -34.61
N TYR A 249 59.51 -2.64 -34.29
CA TYR A 249 60.71 -2.72 -33.47
C TYR A 249 61.70 -3.73 -34.07
N GLU A 250 62.94 -3.49 -33.82
CA GLU A 250 64.01 -4.43 -34.29
C GLU A 250 63.99 -5.67 -33.41
N GLU A 251 64.06 -6.87 -33.96
CA GLU A 251 64.11 -8.14 -33.27
C GLU A 251 65.33 -8.24 -32.34
N GLU A 252 66.49 -7.80 -32.86
CA GLU A 252 67.73 -7.60 -32.11
C GLU A 252 68.33 -6.25 -32.48
N ALA A 253 68.94 -5.57 -31.51
CA ALA A 253 69.56 -4.26 -31.78
C ALA A 253 70.62 -4.35 -32.92
N GLY A 254 70.31 -3.69 -34.04
CA GLY A 254 71.19 -3.71 -35.27
C GLY A 254 70.87 -4.81 -36.27
N SER A 255 69.72 -5.52 -36.12
CA SER A 255 69.28 -6.46 -37.16
C SER A 255 68.40 -5.73 -38.20
N ASP A 256 68.51 -6.18 -39.48
CA ASP A 256 67.60 -5.67 -40.52
C ASP A 256 66.18 -6.27 -40.45
N VAL A 257 65.89 -7.06 -39.45
CA VAL A 257 64.60 -7.72 -39.27
C VAL A 257 63.70 -6.87 -38.32
N TRP A 258 62.58 -6.38 -38.87
CA TRP A 258 61.60 -5.58 -38.15
C TRP A 258 60.36 -6.44 -37.81
N LEU A 259 60.03 -6.48 -36.60
CA LEU A 259 58.79 -7.12 -36.12
C LEU A 259 57.70 -6.05 -35.87
N GLU A 260 56.46 -6.42 -36.10
CA GLU A 260 55.30 -5.58 -35.84
C GLU A 260 54.55 -6.10 -34.64
N ALA A 261 54.19 -5.20 -33.72
CA ALA A 261 53.33 -5.52 -32.60
C ALA A 261 52.26 -4.45 -32.46
N ASP A 262 51.13 -4.84 -31.91
CA ASP A 262 50.04 -3.92 -31.64
C ASP A 262 50.50 -2.76 -30.77
N CYS A 263 50.15 -1.54 -31.14
CA CYS A 263 50.50 -0.36 -30.40
C CYS A 263 49.89 -0.39 -29.01
N THR A 264 50.69 -0.47 -27.98
CA THR A 264 50.25 -0.52 -26.57
C THR A 264 49.51 0.72 -26.11
N SER A 265 49.60 1.85 -26.82
CA SER A 265 48.94 3.10 -26.51
C SER A 265 47.50 3.15 -27.01
N CYS A 266 47.19 2.50 -28.13
CA CYS A 266 45.86 2.47 -28.73
C CYS A 266 45.28 1.03 -28.83
N GLY A 267 46.02 0.02 -28.35
CA GLY A 267 45.57 -1.38 -28.38
C GLY A 267 45.35 -1.90 -29.83
N GLY A 268 46.16 -1.46 -30.80
CA GLY A 268 46.03 -1.85 -32.21
C GLY A 268 45.00 -1.02 -33.01
N ALA A 269 44.22 -0.14 -32.38
CA ALA A 269 43.14 0.58 -33.05
C ALA A 269 43.62 1.71 -34.01
N GLY A 270 44.88 2.15 -33.94
CA GLY A 270 45.41 3.27 -34.73
C GLY A 270 44.99 4.67 -34.25
N TYR A 271 44.02 4.79 -33.37
CA TYR A 271 43.52 6.05 -32.83
C TYR A 271 43.40 6.02 -31.32
N LYS A 272 43.36 7.19 -30.68
CA LYS A 272 43.16 7.31 -29.25
C LYS A 272 41.73 6.87 -28.87
N GLN A 273 41.63 5.78 -28.17
CA GLN A 273 40.37 5.37 -27.56
C GLN A 273 40.12 6.21 -26.28
N LYS A 274 39.08 6.99 -26.25
CA LYS A 274 38.61 7.62 -25.02
C LYS A 274 37.62 6.66 -24.35
N VAL A 275 38.11 5.92 -23.38
CA VAL A 275 37.27 5.07 -22.53
C VAL A 275 36.71 5.98 -21.45
N SER A 276 35.58 6.64 -21.72
CA SER A 276 34.82 7.40 -20.72
C SER A 276 33.40 6.83 -20.62
N PRO A 277 32.80 6.84 -19.43
CA PRO A 277 31.37 6.51 -19.25
C PRO A 277 30.42 7.42 -20.06
N SER A 278 30.88 8.61 -20.46
CA SER A 278 30.22 9.46 -21.45
C SER A 278 30.67 9.05 -22.85
N ASP A 279 30.13 7.95 -23.33
CA ASP A 279 30.42 7.31 -24.60
C ASP A 279 30.70 8.32 -25.73
N VAL A 280 31.97 8.46 -26.07
CA VAL A 280 32.39 9.17 -27.29
C VAL A 280 32.24 8.22 -28.46
N MET A 281 31.32 8.51 -29.35
CA MET A 281 31.17 7.74 -30.58
C MET A 281 32.31 8.16 -31.54
N ILE A 282 33.11 7.20 -31.98
CA ILE A 282 34.12 7.43 -33.01
C ILE A 282 33.48 7.16 -34.38
N VAL A 283 33.40 8.18 -35.20
CA VAL A 283 32.89 8.07 -36.57
C VAL A 283 34.07 7.95 -37.52
N PRO A 284 34.23 6.82 -38.26
CA PRO A 284 35.34 6.63 -39.17
C PRO A 284 35.34 7.71 -40.26
N ILE A 285 36.53 7.98 -40.83
CA ILE A 285 36.67 8.87 -41.98
C ILE A 285 36.18 8.07 -43.21
N PRO A 286 35.25 8.62 -44.02
CA PRO A 286 34.76 7.92 -45.22
C PRO A 286 35.87 7.71 -46.22
N GLU A 287 35.78 6.64 -46.99
CA GLU A 287 36.70 6.39 -48.12
C GLU A 287 36.47 7.44 -49.23
N LYS A 288 37.45 7.54 -50.13
CA LYS A 288 37.61 8.66 -51.08
C LYS A 288 36.39 8.91 -52.00
N ASP A 289 35.52 7.91 -52.15
CA ASP A 289 34.35 7.94 -53.04
C ASP A 289 33.02 7.79 -52.27
N GLU A 290 33.05 7.77 -50.94
CA GLU A 290 31.86 7.67 -50.10
C GLU A 290 31.31 9.06 -49.69
N VAL A 291 29.97 9.17 -49.64
CA VAL A 291 29.33 10.38 -49.13
C VAL A 291 29.58 10.48 -47.62
N ASP A 292 30.19 11.56 -47.19
CA ASP A 292 30.47 11.78 -45.79
C ASP A 292 29.17 11.97 -45.00
N PRO A 293 28.75 11.03 -44.12
CA PRO A 293 27.53 11.14 -43.35
C PRO A 293 27.62 12.20 -42.23
N ALA A 294 28.83 12.66 -41.92
CA ALA A 294 29.11 13.62 -40.86
C ALA A 294 30.17 14.64 -41.28
N PRO A 295 29.79 15.69 -42.03
CA PRO A 295 30.75 16.67 -42.59
C PRO A 295 31.52 17.47 -41.53
N ASN A 296 31.04 17.46 -40.28
CA ASN A 296 31.70 18.12 -39.17
C ASN A 296 32.76 17.22 -38.50
N VAL A 297 33.75 17.82 -37.85
CA VAL A 297 34.83 17.10 -37.15
C VAL A 297 34.32 16.45 -35.85
N ALA A 298 33.30 17.04 -35.23
CA ALA A 298 32.68 16.57 -34.01
C ALA A 298 31.24 17.10 -33.87
N GLY A 299 30.44 16.50 -33.05
CA GLY A 299 29.06 16.92 -32.77
C GLY A 299 28.40 16.16 -31.63
N TYR A 300 27.10 16.38 -31.47
CA TYR A 300 26.30 15.67 -30.52
C TYR A 300 25.13 14.96 -31.23
N VAL A 301 24.87 13.73 -30.83
CA VAL A 301 23.65 13.01 -31.17
C VAL A 301 22.68 13.20 -29.99
N ASN A 302 21.62 13.98 -30.22
CA ASN A 302 20.61 14.21 -29.21
C ASN A 302 19.68 13.01 -29.12
N PRO A 303 19.21 12.67 -27.89
CA PRO A 303 18.23 11.62 -27.71
C PRO A 303 16.88 12.00 -28.33
N SER A 304 16.15 11.00 -28.83
CA SER A 304 14.80 11.22 -29.36
C SER A 304 13.80 11.44 -28.22
N ILE A 305 13.38 12.70 -28.02
CA ILE A 305 12.38 13.08 -27.02
C ILE A 305 11.01 12.45 -27.35
N GLU A 306 10.70 12.27 -28.62
CA GLU A 306 9.42 11.70 -29.07
C GLU A 306 9.26 10.24 -28.63
N ILE A 307 10.32 9.44 -28.68
CA ILE A 307 10.32 8.05 -28.22
C ILE A 307 10.03 8.00 -26.71
N TRP A 308 10.65 8.88 -25.92
CA TRP A 308 10.40 8.93 -24.48
C TRP A 308 8.98 9.32 -24.14
N LYS A 309 8.44 10.31 -24.84
CA LYS A 309 7.06 10.72 -24.66
C LYS A 309 6.11 9.56 -24.97
N LYS A 310 6.37 8.81 -26.04
CA LYS A 310 5.56 7.64 -26.40
C LYS A 310 5.61 6.54 -25.32
N TYR A 311 6.78 6.27 -24.72
CA TYR A 311 6.89 5.32 -23.61
C TYR A 311 6.13 5.82 -22.37
N ASP A 312 6.27 7.09 -22.01
CA ASP A 312 5.57 7.67 -20.86
C ASP A 312 4.03 7.65 -21.09
N ASP A 313 3.57 7.93 -22.32
CA ASP A 313 2.15 7.83 -22.69
C ASP A 313 1.66 6.39 -22.61
N ASN A 314 2.37 5.40 -23.17
CA ASN A 314 2.00 3.99 -23.06
C ASN A 314 1.90 3.53 -21.60
N ILE A 315 2.87 3.88 -20.77
CA ILE A 315 2.87 3.54 -19.34
C ILE A 315 1.64 4.15 -18.65
N ARG A 316 1.30 5.39 -18.98
CA ARG A 316 0.11 6.05 -18.43
C ARG A 316 -1.17 5.36 -18.89
N ASP A 317 -1.28 5.06 -20.17
CA ASP A 317 -2.47 4.45 -20.77
C ASP A 317 -2.67 3.02 -20.23
N THR A 318 -1.60 2.22 -20.10
CA THR A 318 -1.66 0.90 -19.47
C THR A 318 -2.06 0.99 -17.99
N ARG A 319 -1.58 1.98 -17.24
CA ARG A 319 -2.03 2.20 -15.85
C ARG A 319 -3.51 2.54 -15.77
N ASN A 320 -4.01 3.39 -16.64
CA ASN A 320 -5.42 3.74 -16.72
C ASN A 320 -6.26 2.52 -17.06
N TYR A 321 -5.83 1.72 -18.04
CA TYR A 321 -6.51 0.49 -18.41
C TYR A 321 -6.57 -0.52 -17.24
N LEU A 322 -5.45 -0.80 -16.57
CA LEU A 322 -5.41 -1.66 -15.40
C LEU A 322 -6.36 -1.19 -14.30
N PHE A 323 -6.38 0.11 -14.04
CA PHE A 323 -7.27 0.68 -13.03
C PHE A 323 -8.74 0.57 -13.45
N GLN A 324 -9.04 0.80 -14.73
CA GLN A 324 -10.38 0.69 -15.28
C GLN A 324 -10.92 -0.74 -15.21
N VAL A 325 -10.12 -1.75 -15.56
CA VAL A 325 -10.52 -3.15 -15.47
C VAL A 325 -10.82 -3.57 -14.03
N LEU A 326 -9.93 -3.19 -13.08
CA LEU A 326 -10.07 -3.58 -11.67
C LEU A 326 -11.14 -2.79 -10.92
N TRP A 327 -11.30 -1.51 -11.25
CA TRP A 327 -12.11 -0.58 -10.45
C TRP A 327 -13.29 0.03 -11.19
N GLY A 328 -13.44 -0.25 -12.49
CA GLY A 328 -14.52 0.29 -13.31
C GLY A 328 -14.41 1.78 -13.64
N THR A 329 -13.30 2.43 -13.31
CA THR A 329 -13.06 3.87 -13.55
C THR A 329 -11.60 4.12 -13.91
N THR A 330 -11.28 5.26 -14.50
CA THR A 330 -9.91 5.62 -14.86
C THR A 330 -9.14 6.17 -13.67
N PHE A 331 -7.81 5.98 -13.66
CA PHE A 331 -6.93 6.47 -12.59
C PHE A 331 -6.82 8.00 -12.58
N GLU A 332 -6.76 8.61 -13.75
CA GLU A 332 -6.72 10.07 -13.92
C GLU A 332 -8.15 10.62 -13.94
N GLN A 333 -8.73 10.83 -12.76
CA GLN A 333 -9.97 11.59 -12.60
C GLN A 333 -9.62 13.07 -12.44
N GLY A 334 -10.20 13.90 -13.24
CA GLY A 334 -10.10 15.34 -13.07
C GLY A 334 -9.92 16.12 -14.34
N GLY A 335 -10.93 16.08 -15.21
CA GLY A 335 -11.21 17.24 -16.05
C GLY A 335 -11.53 18.42 -15.14
N LYS A 336 -10.95 19.59 -15.39
CA LYS A 336 -11.14 20.81 -14.58
C LYS A 336 -12.60 21.27 -14.40
N ASN A 337 -13.59 20.59 -15.00
CA ASN A 337 -14.99 20.97 -15.08
C ASN A 337 -15.98 19.86 -14.69
N GLU A 338 -15.57 18.86 -13.89
CA GLU A 338 -16.50 17.82 -13.43
C GLU A 338 -17.44 18.34 -12.35
N THR A 339 -18.73 18.09 -12.51
CA THR A 339 -19.74 18.38 -11.47
C THR A 339 -19.63 17.37 -10.32
N ALA A 340 -20.10 17.75 -9.13
CA ALA A 340 -20.17 16.83 -7.98
C ALA A 340 -20.94 15.53 -8.32
N THR A 341 -21.98 15.62 -9.15
CA THR A 341 -22.75 14.46 -9.62
C THR A 341 -21.93 13.56 -10.55
N GLY A 342 -21.14 14.15 -11.48
CA GLY A 342 -20.24 13.40 -12.36
C GLY A 342 -19.21 12.60 -11.56
N ARG A 343 -18.55 13.23 -10.59
CA ARG A 343 -17.60 12.57 -9.70
C ARG A 343 -18.23 11.44 -8.87
N PHE A 344 -19.45 11.64 -8.39
CA PHE A 344 -20.17 10.57 -7.67
C PHE A 344 -20.41 9.36 -8.55
N ILE A 345 -20.83 9.56 -9.80
CA ILE A 345 -21.05 8.47 -10.77
C ILE A 345 -19.71 7.76 -11.06
N ASP A 346 -18.63 8.50 -11.25
CA ASP A 346 -17.31 7.94 -11.55
C ASP A 346 -16.71 7.15 -10.38
N THR A 347 -17.02 7.50 -9.13
CA THR A 347 -16.54 6.77 -7.94
C THR A 347 -17.43 5.59 -7.54
N GLN A 348 -18.64 5.50 -8.05
CA GLN A 348 -19.61 4.44 -7.70
C GLN A 348 -19.07 3.03 -7.97
N PRO A 349 -18.45 2.70 -9.13
CA PRO A 349 -17.93 1.36 -9.38
C PRO A 349 -16.83 0.97 -8.36
N VAL A 350 -15.97 1.91 -7.98
CA VAL A 350 -14.95 1.69 -6.94
C VAL A 350 -15.60 1.37 -5.60
N GLN A 351 -16.67 2.09 -5.23
CA GLN A 351 -17.38 1.86 -3.97
C GLN A 351 -18.07 0.49 -3.95
N ASP A 352 -18.67 0.09 -5.06
CA ASP A 352 -19.33 -1.21 -5.17
C ASP A 352 -18.31 -2.35 -5.05
N ARG A 353 -17.19 -2.26 -5.74
CA ARG A 353 -16.10 -3.24 -5.61
C ARG A 353 -15.51 -3.29 -4.21
N LEU A 354 -15.31 -2.13 -3.56
CA LEU A 354 -14.85 -2.07 -2.18
C LEU A 354 -15.85 -2.68 -1.20
N ARG A 355 -17.16 -2.60 -1.49
CA ARG A 355 -18.21 -3.21 -0.65
C ARG A 355 -18.09 -4.73 -0.64
N ASP A 356 -17.85 -5.35 -1.80
CA ASP A 356 -17.68 -6.79 -1.91
C ASP A 356 -16.46 -7.26 -1.11
N VAL A 357 -15.31 -6.61 -1.32
CA VAL A 357 -14.09 -6.92 -0.56
C VAL A 357 -14.28 -6.66 0.93
N SER A 358 -14.94 -5.56 1.31
CA SER A 358 -15.26 -5.23 2.70
C SER A 358 -16.10 -6.31 3.38
N HIS A 359 -17.07 -6.89 2.65
CA HIS A 359 -17.86 -8.01 3.17
C HIS A 359 -16.98 -9.22 3.47
N THR A 360 -16.09 -9.60 2.56
CA THR A 360 -15.15 -10.70 2.73
C THR A 360 -14.25 -10.49 3.96
N PHE A 361 -13.70 -9.28 4.13
CA PHE A 361 -12.90 -8.95 5.30
C PHE A 361 -13.72 -8.88 6.61
N SER A 362 -15.00 -8.53 6.53
CA SER A 362 -15.91 -8.63 7.68
C SER A 362 -16.08 -10.07 8.14
N LEU A 363 -16.24 -11.00 7.20
CA LEU A 363 -16.36 -12.44 7.50
C LEU A 363 -15.05 -13.00 8.10
N MET A 364 -13.89 -12.60 7.58
CA MET A 364 -12.59 -12.98 8.15
C MET A 364 -12.42 -12.47 9.58
N HIS A 365 -12.79 -11.20 9.82
CA HIS A 365 -12.77 -10.61 11.16
C HIS A 365 -13.70 -11.36 12.10
N GLN A 366 -14.93 -11.63 11.66
CA GLN A 366 -15.91 -12.37 12.41
C GLN A 366 -15.44 -13.79 12.74
N PHE A 367 -14.80 -14.47 11.80
CA PHE A 367 -14.23 -15.79 12.01
C PHE A 367 -13.18 -15.78 13.13
N ILE A 368 -12.19 -14.89 13.05
CA ILE A 368 -11.16 -14.77 14.09
C ILE A 368 -11.79 -14.44 15.45
N LEU A 369 -12.70 -13.45 15.47
CA LEU A 369 -13.38 -13.01 16.69
C LEU A 369 -14.19 -14.15 17.33
N ASN A 370 -14.88 -14.95 16.52
CA ASN A 370 -15.66 -16.10 17.00
C ASN A 370 -14.77 -17.22 17.55
N CYS A 371 -13.67 -17.54 16.90
CA CYS A 371 -12.72 -18.53 17.40
C CYS A 371 -12.14 -18.11 18.76
N TYR A 372 -11.65 -16.88 18.87
CA TYR A 372 -11.11 -16.36 20.14
C TYR A 372 -12.18 -16.26 21.22
N GLY A 373 -13.36 -15.77 20.87
CA GLY A 373 -14.46 -15.60 21.83
C GLY A 373 -15.00 -16.94 22.33
N SER A 374 -15.14 -17.95 21.48
CA SER A 374 -15.63 -19.28 21.89
C SER A 374 -14.68 -19.94 22.89
N ILE A 375 -13.38 -19.88 22.65
CA ILE A 375 -12.37 -20.44 23.54
C ILE A 375 -12.29 -19.63 24.85
N THR A 376 -12.15 -18.30 24.76
CA THR A 376 -11.96 -17.44 25.92
C THR A 376 -13.18 -17.47 26.88
N LEU A 377 -14.38 -17.65 26.33
CA LEU A 377 -15.62 -17.71 27.13
C LEU A 377 -16.05 -19.15 27.45
N ASN A 378 -15.35 -20.15 26.92
CA ASN A 378 -15.73 -21.56 26.95
C ASN A 378 -17.18 -21.77 26.45
N LYS A 379 -17.52 -21.14 25.30
CA LYS A 379 -18.83 -21.18 24.66
C LYS A 379 -18.68 -21.57 23.20
N SER A 380 -18.99 -22.81 22.87
CA SER A 380 -18.90 -23.34 21.50
C SER A 380 -19.88 -22.68 20.51
N ASP A 381 -20.96 -22.09 20.99
CA ASP A 381 -22.01 -21.42 20.23
C ASP A 381 -21.81 -19.90 20.13
N TYR A 382 -20.67 -19.38 20.59
CA TYR A 382 -20.39 -17.94 20.49
C TYR A 382 -20.37 -17.48 19.04
N ASN A 383 -21.17 -16.45 18.77
CA ASN A 383 -21.29 -15.86 17.44
C ASN A 383 -21.44 -14.34 17.52
N ALA A 384 -20.38 -13.62 17.23
CA ALA A 384 -20.40 -12.19 17.04
C ALA A 384 -20.74 -11.87 15.58
N PHE A 385 -21.27 -10.70 15.34
CA PHE A 385 -21.49 -10.16 13.99
C PHE A 385 -20.54 -8.98 13.76
N VAL A 386 -19.81 -9.01 12.66
CA VAL A 386 -18.90 -7.95 12.23
C VAL A 386 -19.34 -7.41 10.89
N SER A 387 -19.54 -6.11 10.81
CA SER A 387 -19.77 -5.40 9.56
C SER A 387 -18.79 -4.25 9.45
N TYR A 388 -17.98 -4.24 8.41
CA TYR A 388 -17.21 -3.06 8.05
C TYR A 388 -18.13 -2.05 7.37
N GLY A 389 -17.78 -0.76 7.46
CA GLY A 389 -18.61 0.27 6.85
C GLY A 389 -18.66 0.18 5.32
N THR A 390 -19.70 0.77 4.76
CA THR A 390 -19.92 0.81 3.31
C THR A 390 -19.73 2.20 2.70
N ARG A 391 -19.40 3.20 3.52
CA ARG A 391 -19.18 4.57 3.07
C ARG A 391 -17.67 4.84 3.05
N TYR A 392 -17.09 4.85 1.86
CA TYR A 392 -15.67 5.06 1.63
C TYR A 392 -15.39 6.51 1.26
N VAL A 393 -14.29 7.06 1.80
CA VAL A 393 -13.79 8.36 1.36
C VAL A 393 -12.70 8.08 0.31
N ILE A 394 -13.06 8.24 -0.96
CA ILE A 394 -12.17 7.97 -2.10
C ILE A 394 -11.45 9.24 -2.54
N GLU A 395 -12.11 10.39 -2.38
CA GLU A 395 -11.60 11.73 -2.73
C GLU A 395 -10.49 12.18 -1.78
N SER A 396 -9.59 13.00 -2.27
CA SER A 396 -8.57 13.63 -1.42
C SER A 396 -9.19 14.66 -0.46
N PRO A 397 -8.58 14.94 0.71
CA PRO A 397 -9.07 15.99 1.61
C PRO A 397 -9.22 17.35 0.92
N ASP A 398 -8.26 17.72 0.06
CA ASP A 398 -8.27 18.99 -0.68
C ASP A 398 -9.44 19.10 -1.66
N GLU A 399 -9.78 17.98 -2.34
CA GLU A 399 -10.93 17.94 -3.24
C GLU A 399 -12.24 18.07 -2.46
N ILE A 400 -12.39 17.35 -1.36
CA ILE A 400 -13.57 17.45 -0.50
C ILE A 400 -13.72 18.88 0.04
N LEU A 401 -12.61 19.50 0.45
CA LEU A 401 -12.62 20.87 0.95
C LEU A 401 -13.06 21.87 -0.13
N LYS A 402 -12.57 21.72 -1.38
CA LYS A 402 -13.01 22.56 -2.50
C LYS A 402 -14.51 22.43 -2.73
N VAL A 403 -15.02 21.22 -2.80
CA VAL A 403 -16.46 20.98 -3.01
C VAL A 403 -17.29 21.52 -1.83
N LEU A 404 -16.81 21.38 -0.58
CA LEU A 404 -17.45 21.95 0.61
C LEU A 404 -17.49 23.49 0.53
N MET A 405 -16.40 24.14 0.10
CA MET A 405 -16.36 25.59 -0.06
C MET A 405 -17.28 26.09 -1.18
N GLU A 406 -17.37 25.37 -2.30
CA GLU A 406 -18.30 25.66 -3.39
C GLU A 406 -19.75 25.50 -2.93
N ALA A 407 -20.09 24.39 -2.28
CA ALA A 407 -21.43 24.14 -1.74
C ALA A 407 -21.84 25.19 -0.70
N SER A 408 -20.91 25.65 0.14
CA SER A 408 -21.15 26.73 1.10
C SER A 408 -21.45 28.07 0.41
N ARG A 409 -20.76 28.39 -0.71
CA ARG A 409 -21.04 29.60 -1.52
C ARG A 409 -22.41 29.56 -2.19
N GLU A 410 -22.79 28.38 -2.68
CA GLU A 410 -24.10 28.13 -3.31
C GLU A 410 -25.24 28.04 -2.30
N LYS A 411 -24.99 28.21 -1.00
CA LYS A 411 -25.97 28.16 0.09
C LYS A 411 -26.80 26.87 0.10
N VAL A 412 -26.13 25.75 -0.12
CA VAL A 412 -26.73 24.40 -0.02
C VAL A 412 -27.18 24.16 1.43
N SER A 413 -28.18 23.31 1.61
CA SER A 413 -28.77 23.05 2.95
C SER A 413 -27.70 22.65 3.99
N ASP A 414 -27.87 23.12 5.21
CA ASP A 414 -26.94 22.87 6.32
C ASP A 414 -26.71 21.38 6.59
N LEU A 415 -27.70 20.54 6.37
CA LEU A 415 -27.57 19.08 6.50
C LEU A 415 -26.53 18.50 5.53
N ILE A 416 -26.55 18.98 4.27
CA ILE A 416 -25.60 18.54 3.26
C ILE A 416 -24.20 19.06 3.59
N LEU A 417 -24.08 20.32 4.00
CA LEU A 417 -22.79 20.90 4.42
C LEU A 417 -22.20 20.18 5.63
N GLN A 418 -23.03 19.75 6.58
CA GLN A 418 -22.59 18.96 7.74
C GLN A 418 -22.08 17.57 7.33
N ASP A 419 -22.75 16.91 6.39
CA ASP A 419 -22.30 15.63 5.83
C ASP A 419 -20.96 15.77 5.09
N MET A 420 -20.80 16.82 4.26
CA MET A 420 -19.56 17.10 3.55
C MET A 420 -18.40 17.42 4.51
N ARG A 421 -18.65 18.22 5.55
CA ARG A 421 -17.67 18.50 6.61
C ARG A 421 -17.26 17.22 7.34
N SER A 422 -18.21 16.36 7.63
CA SER A 422 -17.93 15.06 8.21
C SER A 422 -17.06 14.19 7.29
N LYS A 423 -17.29 14.19 5.97
CA LYS A 423 -16.45 13.50 4.99
C LYS A 423 -15.04 14.07 5.00
N TYR A 424 -14.89 15.39 5.01
CA TYR A 424 -13.59 16.07 5.08
C TYR A 424 -12.78 15.63 6.31
N PHE A 425 -13.37 15.68 7.52
CA PHE A 425 -12.67 15.25 8.72
C PHE A 425 -12.22 13.78 8.65
N TYR A 426 -13.01 12.91 8.07
CA TYR A 426 -12.60 11.52 7.87
C TYR A 426 -11.47 11.37 6.87
N ALA A 427 -11.46 12.15 5.80
CA ALA A 427 -10.39 12.08 4.81
C ALA A 427 -9.06 12.61 5.36
N GLU A 428 -9.12 13.74 6.08
CA GLU A 428 -7.95 14.42 6.62
C GLU A 428 -7.33 13.63 7.80
N TYR A 429 -8.17 13.21 8.75
CA TYR A 429 -7.71 12.60 10.01
C TYR A 429 -7.90 11.07 10.05
N GLN A 430 -8.00 10.38 8.91
CA GLN A 430 -8.26 8.93 8.85
C GLN A 430 -7.21 8.06 9.57
N ASN A 431 -6.00 8.55 9.74
CA ASN A 431 -4.90 7.86 10.42
C ASN A 431 -4.64 8.36 11.84
N ASP A 432 -5.43 9.34 12.29
CA ASP A 432 -5.35 9.93 13.63
C ASP A 432 -6.73 9.90 14.29
N GLU A 433 -7.01 8.81 15.00
CA GLU A 433 -8.30 8.59 15.66
C GLU A 433 -8.57 9.62 16.75
N VAL A 434 -7.54 10.14 17.41
CA VAL A 434 -7.65 11.12 18.48
C VAL A 434 -8.06 12.47 17.89
N GLU A 435 -7.36 12.92 16.85
CA GLU A 435 -7.68 14.19 16.20
C GLU A 435 -9.05 14.13 15.52
N LEU A 436 -9.39 13.01 14.87
CA LEU A 436 -10.72 12.79 14.31
C LEU A 436 -11.84 12.90 15.36
N ALA A 437 -11.65 12.28 16.53
CA ALA A 437 -12.63 12.34 17.63
C ALA A 437 -12.79 13.78 18.15
N LYS A 438 -11.69 14.52 18.30
CA LYS A 438 -11.70 15.94 18.70
C LYS A 438 -12.47 16.79 17.70
N LYS A 439 -12.15 16.70 16.41
CA LYS A 439 -12.82 17.50 15.36
C LYS A 439 -14.32 17.21 15.27
N LYS A 440 -14.71 15.95 15.37
CA LYS A 440 -16.14 15.55 15.44
C LYS A 440 -16.86 16.15 16.63
N LYS A 441 -16.25 16.12 17.82
CA LYS A 441 -16.84 16.66 19.03
C LYS A 441 -16.96 18.17 18.97
N LEU A 442 -15.92 18.86 18.53
CA LEU A 442 -15.92 20.32 18.39
C LEU A 442 -16.92 20.81 17.34
N SER A 443 -17.06 20.10 16.21
CA SER A 443 -18.03 20.47 15.16
C SER A 443 -19.48 20.37 15.58
N LYS A 444 -19.80 19.61 16.64
CA LYS A 444 -21.15 19.55 17.24
C LYS A 444 -21.41 20.71 18.20
N ILE A 445 -20.35 21.22 18.83
CA ILE A 445 -20.43 22.29 19.84
C ILE A 445 -20.34 23.68 19.16
N GLU A 446 -19.68 23.76 18.01
CA GLU A 446 -19.52 25.03 17.27
C GLU A 446 -20.88 25.60 16.85
N PRO A 447 -21.28 26.79 17.31
CA PRO A 447 -22.51 27.41 16.88
C PRO A 447 -22.42 27.83 15.41
N PHE A 448 -23.46 27.60 14.63
CA PHE A 448 -23.53 27.99 13.21
C PHE A 448 -22.25 27.67 12.42
N PRO A 449 -21.87 26.38 12.36
CA PRO A 449 -20.57 26.00 11.79
C PRO A 449 -20.41 26.33 10.31
N ASN A 450 -21.51 26.61 9.59
CA ASN A 450 -21.52 26.96 8.17
C ASN A 450 -21.53 28.47 7.92
N MET A 451 -21.56 29.30 8.97
CA MET A 451 -21.58 30.77 8.88
C MET A 451 -20.29 31.35 9.46
N SER A 452 -19.76 32.35 8.83
CA SER A 452 -18.66 33.15 9.39
C SER A 452 -19.13 33.98 10.58
N VAL A 453 -18.19 34.43 11.41
CA VAL A 453 -18.52 35.31 12.55
C VAL A 453 -19.25 36.58 12.07
N SER A 454 -18.83 37.18 10.94
CA SER A 454 -19.46 38.37 10.38
C SER A 454 -20.91 38.11 9.93
N GLU A 455 -21.20 36.97 9.32
CA GLU A 455 -22.56 36.59 8.93
C GLU A 455 -23.47 36.34 10.12
N VAL A 456 -22.97 35.67 11.17
CA VAL A 456 -23.73 35.41 12.40
C VAL A 456 -24.06 36.72 13.10
N VAL A 457 -23.10 37.65 13.19
CA VAL A 457 -23.32 38.99 13.81
C VAL A 457 -24.33 39.83 13.01
N ALA A 458 -24.26 39.77 11.67
CA ALA A 458 -25.15 40.54 10.79
C ALA A 458 -26.59 39.99 10.74
N THR A 459 -26.83 38.75 11.17
CA THR A 459 -28.15 38.12 11.12
C THR A 459 -28.97 38.52 12.33
N GLU A 460 -30.05 39.27 12.12
CA GLU A 460 -30.95 39.75 13.20
C GLU A 460 -31.72 38.61 13.90
N LEU A 461 -31.99 37.52 13.24
CA LEU A 461 -32.72 36.35 13.77
C LEU A 461 -31.95 35.53 14.80
N ILE A 462 -30.63 35.73 14.90
CA ILE A 462 -29.76 35.00 15.84
C ILE A 462 -29.73 35.77 17.18
N GLY A 463 -29.94 35.07 18.28
CA GLY A 463 -29.92 35.67 19.62
C GLY A 463 -28.51 36.15 20.04
N ASP A 464 -28.45 37.16 20.91
CA ASP A 464 -27.16 37.73 21.36
C ASP A 464 -26.26 36.70 22.06
N GLU A 465 -26.84 35.75 22.84
CA GLU A 465 -26.06 34.69 23.47
C GLU A 465 -25.39 33.78 22.46
N GLU A 466 -26.10 33.41 21.41
CA GLU A 466 -25.58 32.57 20.32
C GLU A 466 -24.50 33.29 19.48
N LYS A 467 -24.69 34.60 19.25
CA LYS A 467 -23.67 35.45 18.60
C LYS A 467 -22.40 35.48 19.43
N LEU A 468 -22.49 35.67 20.72
CA LEU A 468 -21.35 35.64 21.65
C LEU A 468 -20.66 34.26 21.66
N MET A 469 -21.44 33.18 21.64
CA MET A 469 -20.89 31.83 21.57
C MET A 469 -20.03 31.66 20.29
N LYS A 470 -20.48 32.11 19.14
CA LYS A 470 -19.70 32.04 17.89
C LYS A 470 -18.44 32.91 17.93
N ILE A 471 -18.55 34.15 18.43
CA ILE A 471 -17.41 35.10 18.52
C ILE A 471 -16.31 34.53 19.41
N TYR A 472 -16.65 33.97 20.55
CA TYR A 472 -15.68 33.50 21.53
C TYR A 472 -15.25 32.05 21.36
N PHE A 473 -15.87 31.29 20.45
CA PHE A 473 -15.61 29.86 20.27
C PHE A 473 -14.14 29.55 19.98
N ILE A 474 -13.51 30.25 19.04
CA ILE A 474 -12.10 30.02 18.67
C ILE A 474 -11.18 30.37 19.83
N GLY A 475 -11.41 31.48 20.52
CA GLY A 475 -10.63 31.88 21.69
C GLY A 475 -10.74 30.89 22.86
N TRP A 476 -11.93 30.37 23.11
CA TRP A 476 -12.18 29.33 24.11
C TRP A 476 -11.52 28.01 23.72
N HIS A 477 -11.68 27.56 22.46
CA HIS A 477 -11.05 26.34 21.97
C HIS A 477 -9.52 26.37 22.20
N GLY A 478 -8.88 27.52 21.97
CA GLY A 478 -7.45 27.69 22.20
C GLY A 478 -6.99 27.57 23.67
N THR A 479 -7.93 27.54 24.62
CA THR A 479 -7.64 27.32 26.07
C THR A 479 -7.74 25.87 26.51
N LEU A 480 -8.27 25.00 25.68
CA LEU A 480 -8.48 23.57 25.99
C LEU A 480 -7.24 22.74 25.65
N SER A 481 -6.93 21.79 26.52
CA SER A 481 -5.98 20.72 26.19
C SER A 481 -6.67 19.62 25.37
N ASP A 482 -5.87 18.85 24.62
CA ASP A 482 -6.37 17.69 23.87
C ASP A 482 -7.11 16.68 24.77
N ALA A 483 -6.59 16.45 25.97
CA ALA A 483 -7.18 15.58 26.96
C ALA A 483 -8.58 16.09 27.41
N ASP A 484 -8.71 17.41 27.59
CA ASP A 484 -10.01 18.01 27.94
C ASP A 484 -11.06 17.76 26.87
N ILE A 485 -10.70 17.94 25.60
CA ILE A 485 -11.63 17.76 24.49
C ILE A 485 -12.06 16.29 24.35
N VAL A 486 -11.13 15.36 24.55
CA VAL A 486 -11.42 13.91 24.41
C VAL A 486 -12.24 13.38 25.57
N LEU A 487 -11.86 13.71 26.81
CA LEU A 487 -12.42 13.11 28.02
C LEU A 487 -13.75 13.73 28.47
N LYS A 488 -13.95 15.05 28.30
CA LYS A 488 -15.18 15.72 28.70
C LYS A 488 -16.31 15.43 27.73
N ASP A 489 -17.54 15.31 28.21
CA ASP A 489 -18.73 15.19 27.37
C ASP A 489 -19.10 16.52 26.68
N GLU A 490 -19.94 16.45 25.64
CA GLU A 490 -20.35 17.61 24.84
C GLU A 490 -21.08 18.68 25.72
N LYS A 491 -21.95 18.26 26.63
CA LYS A 491 -22.69 19.17 27.50
C LYS A 491 -21.78 19.93 28.45
N ARG A 492 -20.75 19.26 28.97
CA ARG A 492 -19.78 19.90 29.87
C ARG A 492 -18.93 20.92 29.11
N LEU A 493 -18.53 20.61 27.91
CA LEU A 493 -17.77 21.55 27.04
C LEU A 493 -18.62 22.77 26.66
N GLU A 494 -19.93 22.61 26.39
CA GLU A 494 -20.85 23.74 26.17
C GLU A 494 -21.00 24.62 27.40
N GLN A 495 -21.06 24.03 28.58
CA GLN A 495 -21.12 24.79 29.84
C GLN A 495 -19.84 25.59 30.09
N GLU A 496 -18.68 24.99 29.80
CA GLU A 496 -17.37 25.66 29.89
C GLU A 496 -17.26 26.84 28.89
N LEU A 497 -17.79 26.69 27.68
CA LEU A 497 -17.86 27.79 26.70
C LEU A 497 -18.74 28.93 27.25
N LYS A 498 -19.92 28.63 27.80
CA LYS A 498 -20.80 29.65 28.40
C LYS A 498 -20.14 30.36 29.59
N LEU A 499 -19.40 29.64 30.41
CA LEU A 499 -18.62 30.21 31.51
C LEU A 499 -17.49 31.14 30.98
N TYR A 500 -16.76 30.69 29.96
CA TYR A 500 -15.72 31.49 29.33
C TYR A 500 -16.28 32.83 28.81
N ILE A 501 -17.41 32.78 28.13
CA ILE A 501 -18.10 33.98 27.64
C ILE A 501 -18.44 34.94 28.80
N LYS A 502 -19.01 34.44 29.89
CA LYS A 502 -19.33 35.25 31.07
C LYS A 502 -18.12 35.92 31.70
N THR A 503 -16.95 35.28 31.63
CA THR A 503 -15.70 35.89 32.14
C THR A 503 -15.14 36.96 31.22
N LYS A 504 -15.33 36.83 29.88
CA LYS A 504 -14.81 37.75 28.89
C LYS A 504 -15.76 38.93 28.59
N SER A 505 -17.06 38.75 28.75
CA SER A 505 -18.11 39.74 28.51
C SER A 505 -18.39 40.66 29.71
N LYS A 506 -17.77 40.42 30.88
CA LYS A 506 -17.84 41.40 31.98
C LYS A 506 -17.11 42.68 31.55
N PRO A 507 -17.75 43.86 31.64
CA PRO A 507 -17.04 45.10 31.38
C PRO A 507 -15.86 45.21 32.35
N LYS A 508 -14.66 45.56 31.82
CA LYS A 508 -13.54 45.96 32.66
C LYS A 508 -14.04 47.16 33.50
N THR A 509 -14.22 46.95 34.79
CA THR A 509 -14.40 48.05 35.73
C THR A 509 -13.11 48.86 35.66
N ASP A 510 -13.19 50.05 35.08
CA ASP A 510 -12.10 51.00 35.02
C ASP A 510 -11.54 51.22 36.43
N GLY A 511 -10.30 50.85 36.60
CA GLY A 511 -9.56 51.17 37.81
C GLY A 511 -9.38 52.67 37.94
N LYS A 512 -9.76 53.15 39.09
CA LYS A 512 -9.36 54.39 39.79
C LYS A 512 -8.68 55.46 38.96
N THR A 513 -9.41 56.55 38.73
CA THR A 513 -8.88 57.89 38.56
C THR A 513 -7.98 58.21 39.74
N GLU A 514 -6.67 58.18 39.62
CA GLU A 514 -5.75 58.85 40.54
C GLU A 514 -5.88 60.33 40.34
N GLU A 515 -6.48 61.00 41.33
CA GLU A 515 -6.41 62.46 41.48
C GLU A 515 -4.94 62.90 41.60
N ILE A 516 -4.45 63.55 40.58
CA ILE A 516 -3.20 64.27 40.65
C ILE A 516 -3.50 65.55 41.50
N GLN A 517 -3.14 65.48 42.80
CA GLN A 517 -3.04 66.68 43.65
C GLN A 517 -1.89 67.52 43.14
N ASN A 518 -2.24 68.63 42.54
CA ASN A 518 -1.37 69.75 42.26
C ASN A 518 -0.96 70.39 43.57
N ASN A 519 0.23 70.08 44.11
CA ASN A 519 0.87 70.89 45.11
C ASN A 519 1.79 71.88 44.39
N GLY A 520 1.26 73.13 44.24
CA GLY A 520 2.07 74.24 43.96
C GLY A 520 2.93 74.63 45.19
N MET A 521 4.17 75.05 44.91
CA MET A 521 4.88 76.13 45.67
C MET A 521 6.14 76.59 44.93
N ALA A 522 6.12 77.89 44.72
CA ALA A 522 7.17 78.84 44.73
C ALA A 522 8.38 78.64 43.77
#